data_525048ace44de920f2829a902aa438ef
#
_entry.id   525048ace44de920f2829a902aa438ef
#
_cell.length_a   1.000
_cell.length_b   1.000
_cell.length_c   1.000
_cell.angle_alpha   90.00
_cell.angle_beta   90.00
_cell.angle_gamma   90.00
#
_symmetry.space_group_name_H-M   'P 1'
#
loop_
_entity.id
_entity.type
_entity.pdbx_description
1 polymer ?
#
loop_
_entity_poly.entity_id
_entity_poly.type
_entity_poly.pdbx_seq_one_letter_code
_entity_poly.pdbx_strand_id
1 'polypeptide(L)'
;NKRVYNVLSRFTEWLPYKHKVKAQLEDGQFVTLPVNKETKEIVGEENIIDTFYRPYTKKMWDKDIEELDPSILQRIPVRDDDNELYFPGDEYQVLPKYGYTDMIAGMLEHENIIVKLNTRFHQSIPFDHCFNSMPIDVYFNNEHGELPYRSLKFHNVTLPMIKTLPTTTVNFTHDGPFTRVSEWKHMPGHGDNKCFTTLTYEEPCDYRDNDMERYYPVKDVDGKNRDIYNKYKAQEPENMTFIGRCGMYVYVDMHQAVNSAMMGAEAFMKKQGLHSGEFVL
;
A
#
# COMPACT_ATOMS: atom_id res chain seq x y z
N ASN A 1 -12.86 4.94 6.88
CA ASN A 1 -14.16 4.37 6.43
C ASN A 1 -14.75 3.52 7.55
N LYS A 2 -15.87 3.97 8.14
CA LYS A 2 -16.56 3.32 9.28
C LYS A 2 -16.99 1.89 8.99
N ARG A 3 -17.48 1.62 7.77
CA ARG A 3 -17.91 0.28 7.36
C ARG A 3 -16.78 -0.74 7.41
N VAL A 4 -15.63 -0.40 6.81
CA VAL A 4 -14.44 -1.26 6.83
C VAL A 4 -13.97 -1.48 8.27
N TYR A 5 -13.90 -0.42 9.08
CA TYR A 5 -13.54 -0.52 10.47
C TYR A 5 -14.45 -1.48 11.25
N ASN A 6 -15.78 -1.37 11.09
CA ASN A 6 -16.74 -2.23 11.77
C ASN A 6 -16.60 -3.71 11.38
N VAL A 7 -16.38 -4.01 10.08
CA VAL A 7 -16.19 -5.38 9.63
C VAL A 7 -14.89 -5.97 10.19
N LEU A 8 -13.78 -5.26 10.07
CA LEU A 8 -12.49 -5.75 10.56
C LEU A 8 -12.44 -5.87 12.09
N SER A 9 -13.19 -5.03 12.83
CA SER A 9 -13.29 -5.09 14.29
C SER A 9 -13.89 -6.39 14.83
N ARG A 10 -14.49 -7.21 13.96
CA ARG A 10 -14.98 -8.55 14.35
C ARG A 10 -13.85 -9.58 14.48
N PHE A 11 -12.67 -9.27 13.93
CA PHE A 11 -11.56 -10.22 13.80
C PHE A 11 -10.30 -9.77 14.55
N THR A 12 -10.32 -8.58 15.17
CA THR A 12 -9.19 -8.07 15.94
C THR A 12 -9.64 -7.02 16.97
N GLU A 13 -8.85 -6.87 18.02
CA GLU A 13 -8.83 -5.67 18.85
C GLU A 13 -7.88 -4.64 18.20
N TRP A 14 -8.11 -3.35 18.46
CA TRP A 14 -7.34 -2.28 17.86
C TRP A 14 -6.46 -1.56 18.88
N LEU A 15 -5.24 -1.28 18.49
CA LEU A 15 -4.32 -0.39 19.18
C LEU A 15 -4.34 0.99 18.50
N PRO A 16 -4.61 2.08 19.23
CA PRO A 16 -4.52 3.42 18.66
C PRO A 16 -3.11 3.71 18.15
N TYR A 17 -3.01 4.22 16.92
CA TYR A 17 -1.74 4.60 16.33
C TYR A 17 -1.91 5.81 15.42
N LYS A 18 -1.25 6.91 15.76
CA LYS A 18 -1.26 8.13 14.94
C LYS A 18 0.05 8.21 14.17
N HIS A 19 -0.04 7.97 12.86
CA HIS A 19 1.14 7.92 11.99
C HIS A 19 1.80 9.29 11.85
N LYS A 20 3.12 9.32 12.07
CA LYS A 20 3.98 10.47 11.83
C LYS A 20 5.12 10.03 10.91
N VAL A 21 5.48 10.91 9.99
CA VAL A 21 6.61 10.73 9.06
C VAL A 21 7.49 11.97 9.14
N LYS A 22 8.79 11.76 9.15
CA LYS A 22 9.78 12.83 8.98
C LYS A 22 10.52 12.60 7.65
N ALA A 23 11.09 13.66 7.09
CA ALA A 23 12.10 13.54 6.06
C ALA A 23 13.45 13.93 6.65
N GLN A 24 14.50 13.24 6.23
CA GLN A 24 15.87 13.63 6.54
C GLN A 24 16.42 14.44 5.36
N LEU A 25 16.78 15.68 5.65
CA LEU A 25 17.46 16.58 4.69
C LEU A 25 18.92 16.17 4.51
N GLU A 26 19.59 16.70 3.49
CA GLU A 26 21.01 16.41 3.19
C GLU A 26 21.96 16.79 4.33
N ASP A 27 21.64 17.83 5.09
CA ASP A 27 22.41 18.26 6.28
C ASP A 27 22.15 17.40 7.53
N GLY A 28 21.26 16.39 7.42
CA GLY A 28 20.87 15.50 8.51
C GLY A 28 19.71 15.99 9.36
N GLN A 29 19.17 17.19 9.14
CA GLN A 29 18.01 17.70 9.85
C GLN A 29 16.75 16.90 9.52
N PHE A 30 15.88 16.69 10.52
CA PHE A 30 14.58 16.04 10.34
C PHE A 30 13.46 17.06 10.28
N VAL A 31 12.66 17.01 9.21
CA VAL A 31 11.48 17.86 9.01
C VAL A 31 10.21 17.03 8.90
N THR A 32 9.05 17.62 9.14
CA THR A 32 7.75 16.92 9.13
C THR A 32 7.26 16.66 7.71
N LEU A 33 6.71 15.46 7.48
CA LEU A 33 5.91 15.13 6.30
C LEU A 33 4.50 14.65 6.70
N PRO A 34 3.46 14.99 5.92
CA PRO A 34 3.44 15.92 4.78
C PRO A 34 3.94 17.31 5.19
N VAL A 35 4.44 18.05 4.20
CA VAL A 35 5.01 19.38 4.40
C VAL A 35 4.02 20.27 5.17
N ASN A 36 4.39 20.68 6.37
CA ASN A 36 3.63 21.60 7.22
C ASN A 36 4.29 22.99 7.22
N LYS A 37 3.75 23.93 8.01
CA LYS A 37 4.24 25.30 8.07
C LYS A 37 5.73 25.36 8.48
N GLU A 38 6.11 24.66 9.54
CA GLU A 38 7.51 24.60 10.00
C GLU A 38 8.45 24.08 8.91
N THR A 39 8.07 23.01 8.22
CA THR A 39 8.86 22.46 7.12
C THR A 39 9.00 23.44 5.95
N LYS A 40 7.94 24.20 5.63
CA LYS A 40 8.00 25.26 4.60
C LYS A 40 8.97 26.37 4.98
N GLU A 41 8.97 26.78 6.25
CA GLU A 41 9.87 27.83 6.75
C GLU A 41 11.34 27.40 6.72
N ILE A 42 11.61 26.10 6.96
CA ILE A 42 12.97 25.54 6.93
C ILE A 42 13.50 25.40 5.49
N VAL A 43 12.69 24.86 4.60
CA VAL A 43 13.13 24.46 3.25
C VAL A 43 12.93 25.57 2.21
N GLY A 44 11.93 26.44 2.41
CA GLY A 44 11.43 27.39 1.42
C GLY A 44 10.37 26.73 0.50
N GLU A 45 9.28 27.45 0.28
CA GLU A 45 8.13 26.94 -0.47
C GLU A 45 8.50 26.56 -1.92
N GLU A 46 9.38 27.34 -2.54
CA GLU A 46 9.90 27.11 -3.88
C GLU A 46 10.74 25.85 -4.04
N ASN A 47 11.33 25.37 -2.94
CA ASN A 47 12.23 24.21 -2.95
C ASN A 47 11.52 22.89 -2.61
N ILE A 48 10.25 22.91 -2.24
CA ILE A 48 9.50 21.73 -1.76
C ILE A 48 9.52 20.59 -2.77
N ILE A 49 9.28 20.89 -4.05
CA ILE A 49 9.25 19.86 -5.11
C ILE A 49 10.64 19.23 -5.28
N ASP A 50 11.66 20.04 -5.38
CA ASP A 50 13.01 19.56 -5.63
C ASP A 50 13.62 18.84 -4.42
N THR A 51 13.23 19.25 -3.20
CA THR A 51 13.71 18.61 -1.98
C THR A 51 13.04 17.26 -1.69
N PHE A 52 11.72 17.18 -1.79
CA PHE A 52 10.99 15.99 -1.31
C PHE A 52 10.49 15.09 -2.43
N TYR A 53 10.04 15.66 -3.55
CA TYR A 53 9.27 14.92 -4.54
C TYR A 53 10.12 14.44 -5.71
N ARG A 54 11.02 15.25 -6.20
CA ARG A 54 11.92 14.86 -7.30
C ARG A 54 12.78 13.65 -6.93
N PRO A 55 13.55 13.67 -5.80
CA PRO A 55 14.38 12.52 -5.43
C PRO A 55 13.54 11.27 -5.07
N TYR A 56 12.41 11.45 -4.42
CA TYR A 56 11.50 10.33 -4.14
C TYR A 56 10.96 9.71 -5.43
N THR A 57 10.50 10.53 -6.37
CA THR A 57 9.96 10.12 -7.66
C THR A 57 11.01 9.37 -8.46
N LYS A 58 12.22 9.90 -8.54
CA LYS A 58 13.32 9.25 -9.25
C LYS A 58 13.63 7.87 -8.69
N LYS A 59 13.73 7.74 -7.37
CA LYS A 59 13.96 6.45 -6.71
C LYS A 59 12.78 5.49 -6.89
N MET A 60 11.56 5.95 -6.58
CA MET A 60 10.39 5.09 -6.54
C MET A 60 9.94 4.64 -7.93
N TRP A 61 9.92 5.55 -8.90
CA TRP A 61 9.36 5.30 -10.23
C TRP A 61 10.40 5.13 -11.32
N ASP A 62 11.67 5.42 -11.03
CA ASP A 62 12.79 5.47 -12.00
C ASP A 62 12.49 6.41 -13.19
N LYS A 63 11.83 7.52 -12.88
CA LYS A 63 11.40 8.54 -13.82
C LYS A 63 11.66 9.92 -13.28
N ASP A 64 11.83 10.88 -14.16
CA ASP A 64 11.80 12.27 -13.76
C ASP A 64 10.36 12.72 -13.46
N ILE A 65 10.22 13.71 -12.59
CA ILE A 65 8.90 14.14 -12.09
C ILE A 65 8.00 14.66 -13.21
N GLU A 66 8.59 15.21 -14.27
CA GLU A 66 7.93 15.70 -15.46
C GLU A 66 7.36 14.58 -16.36
N GLU A 67 7.86 13.35 -16.18
CA GLU A 67 7.38 12.16 -16.90
C GLU A 67 6.19 11.47 -16.21
N LEU A 68 5.80 11.96 -15.03
CA LEU A 68 4.68 11.39 -14.27
C LEU A 68 3.38 12.12 -14.55
N ASP A 69 2.28 11.39 -14.36
CA ASP A 69 0.95 11.97 -14.40
C ASP A 69 0.84 13.12 -13.37
N PRO A 70 0.44 14.36 -13.78
CA PRO A 70 0.31 15.49 -12.88
C PRO A 70 -0.57 15.25 -11.64
N SER A 71 -1.48 14.27 -11.69
CA SER A 71 -2.29 13.86 -10.53
C SER A 71 -1.47 13.30 -9.38
N ILE A 72 -0.23 12.88 -9.63
CA ILE A 72 0.69 12.41 -8.59
C ILE A 72 1.17 13.59 -7.75
N LEU A 73 1.50 14.71 -8.39
CA LEU A 73 1.90 15.94 -7.71
C LEU A 73 0.76 16.57 -6.89
N GLN A 74 -0.48 16.48 -7.38
CA GLN A 74 -1.66 17.00 -6.67
C GLN A 74 -1.98 16.25 -5.37
N ARG A 75 -1.43 15.05 -5.19
CA ARG A 75 -1.62 14.26 -3.96
C ARG A 75 -0.71 14.66 -2.81
N ILE A 76 0.15 15.62 -3.04
CA ILE A 76 1.10 16.11 -2.04
C ILE A 76 0.43 17.17 -1.18
N PRO A 77 -0.01 16.86 0.03
CA PRO A 77 -0.57 17.89 0.88
C PRO A 77 0.57 18.79 1.39
N VAL A 78 0.52 20.05 1.00
CA VAL A 78 1.27 21.14 1.65
C VAL A 78 0.29 21.84 2.57
N ARG A 79 0.65 22.00 3.86
CA ARG A 79 -0.25 22.52 4.89
C ARG A 79 0.28 23.81 5.49
N ASP A 80 -0.64 24.67 5.97
CA ASP A 80 -0.33 25.94 6.63
C ASP A 80 -0.47 25.85 8.15
N ASP A 81 -0.63 24.63 8.69
CA ASP A 81 -0.64 24.35 10.13
C ASP A 81 0.68 23.69 10.60
N ASP A 82 0.82 23.51 11.91
CA ASP A 82 1.96 22.85 12.53
C ASP A 82 1.66 21.38 12.89
N ASN A 83 0.61 20.79 12.30
CA ASN A 83 0.23 19.41 12.58
C ASN A 83 1.27 18.44 12.04
N GLU A 84 1.75 17.53 12.89
CA GLU A 84 2.73 16.50 12.53
C GLU A 84 2.11 15.17 12.07
N LEU A 85 0.79 15.02 12.16
CA LEU A 85 0.13 13.77 11.77
C LEU A 85 0.16 13.61 10.25
N TYR A 86 0.47 12.40 9.79
CA TYR A 86 0.46 12.10 8.34
C TYR A 86 -0.97 12.10 7.78
N PHE A 87 -1.94 11.63 8.57
CA PHE A 87 -3.36 11.57 8.21
C PHE A 87 -4.23 12.34 9.22
N PRO A 88 -4.17 13.69 9.26
CA PRO A 88 -4.84 14.47 10.31
C PRO A 88 -6.37 14.39 10.26
N GLY A 89 -6.95 14.07 9.08
CA GLY A 89 -8.40 13.95 8.89
C GLY A 89 -8.97 12.55 9.08
N ASP A 90 -8.14 11.53 9.33
CA ASP A 90 -8.61 10.16 9.45
C ASP A 90 -9.11 9.86 10.87
N GLU A 91 -10.40 9.51 10.98
CA GLU A 91 -11.05 9.13 12.23
C GLU A 91 -10.49 7.81 12.80
N TYR A 92 -10.21 6.84 11.95
CA TYR A 92 -9.72 5.51 12.34
C TYR A 92 -8.25 5.35 12.00
N GLN A 93 -7.39 5.66 12.96
CA GLN A 93 -5.94 5.44 12.88
C GLN A 93 -5.56 4.39 13.92
N VAL A 94 -5.52 3.13 13.51
CA VAL A 94 -5.38 1.98 14.39
C VAL A 94 -4.56 0.87 13.75
N LEU A 95 -3.93 0.04 14.58
CA LEU A 95 -3.25 -1.19 14.16
C LEU A 95 -3.91 -2.39 14.83
N PRO A 96 -3.99 -3.55 14.15
CA PRO A 96 -4.49 -4.77 14.77
C PRO A 96 -3.56 -5.22 15.92
N LYS A 97 -4.13 -5.49 17.07
CA LYS A 97 -3.40 -5.77 18.33
C LYS A 97 -2.38 -6.92 18.20
N TYR A 98 -2.76 -7.96 17.47
CA TYR A 98 -1.92 -9.14 17.26
C TYR A 98 -1.31 -9.22 15.86
N GLY A 99 -1.36 -8.11 15.12
CA GLY A 99 -0.84 -8.00 13.76
C GLY A 99 -1.84 -8.40 12.68
N TYR A 100 -1.49 -8.07 11.45
CA TYR A 100 -2.35 -8.32 10.29
C TYR A 100 -2.51 -9.82 9.99
N THR A 101 -1.50 -10.63 10.22
CA THR A 101 -1.55 -12.08 9.97
C THR A 101 -2.62 -12.74 10.83
N ASP A 102 -2.68 -12.43 12.12
CA ASP A 102 -3.69 -12.98 13.03
C ASP A 102 -5.10 -12.50 12.65
N MET A 103 -5.24 -11.22 12.31
CA MET A 103 -6.53 -10.68 11.85
C MET A 103 -7.03 -11.42 10.60
N ILE A 104 -6.17 -11.62 9.61
CA ILE A 104 -6.53 -12.35 8.38
C ILE A 104 -6.80 -13.81 8.67
N ALA A 105 -6.02 -14.47 9.54
CA ALA A 105 -6.29 -15.84 9.98
C ALA A 105 -7.69 -15.97 10.59
N GLY A 106 -8.06 -15.03 11.49
CA GLY A 106 -9.42 -14.99 12.06
C GLY A 106 -10.52 -14.79 11.03
N MET A 107 -10.27 -14.01 9.97
CA MET A 107 -11.23 -13.86 8.86
C MET A 107 -11.41 -15.16 8.05
N LEU A 108 -10.39 -16.00 8.00
CA LEU A 108 -10.39 -17.27 7.24
C LEU A 108 -10.83 -18.47 8.09
N GLU A 109 -11.01 -18.30 9.40
CA GLU A 109 -11.43 -19.35 10.33
C GLU A 109 -12.94 -19.59 10.25
N HIS A 110 -13.37 -20.37 9.25
CA HIS A 110 -14.76 -20.74 9.03
C HIS A 110 -14.85 -22.14 8.39
N GLU A 111 -15.83 -22.94 8.79
CA GLU A 111 -16.00 -24.33 8.30
C GLU A 111 -16.14 -24.47 6.78
N ASN A 112 -16.66 -23.45 6.12
CA ASN A 112 -16.84 -23.42 4.66
C ASN A 112 -15.65 -22.78 3.92
N ILE A 113 -14.57 -22.40 4.60
CA ILE A 113 -13.37 -21.81 3.99
C ILE A 113 -12.21 -22.81 4.05
N ILE A 114 -11.69 -23.17 2.89
CA ILE A 114 -10.53 -24.03 2.77
C ILE A 114 -9.34 -23.20 2.27
N VAL A 115 -8.36 -22.99 3.13
CA VAL A 115 -7.12 -22.29 2.78
C VAL A 115 -6.09 -23.27 2.24
N LYS A 116 -5.54 -23.00 1.05
CA LYS A 116 -4.47 -23.79 0.44
C LYS A 116 -3.25 -22.90 0.23
N LEU A 117 -2.27 -22.98 1.11
CA LEU A 117 -0.99 -22.31 0.99
C LEU A 117 -0.09 -23.03 -0.01
N ASN A 118 0.91 -22.33 -0.56
CA ASN A 118 1.88 -22.87 -1.51
C ASN A 118 1.23 -23.54 -2.75
N THR A 119 0.03 -23.09 -3.11
CA THR A 119 -0.76 -23.63 -4.20
C THR A 119 -0.97 -22.56 -5.25
N ARG A 120 -0.43 -22.77 -6.45
CA ARG A 120 -0.67 -21.87 -7.58
C ARG A 120 -2.09 -22.12 -8.12
N PHE A 121 -2.82 -21.04 -8.38
CA PHE A 121 -4.08 -21.11 -9.11
C PHE A 121 -3.86 -21.71 -10.51
N HIS A 122 -4.74 -22.61 -10.91
CA HIS A 122 -4.76 -23.19 -12.25
C HIS A 122 -6.16 -23.10 -12.84
N GLN A 123 -6.27 -22.69 -14.08
CA GLN A 123 -7.57 -22.47 -14.77
C GLN A 123 -8.45 -23.72 -14.86
N SER A 124 -7.88 -24.93 -14.69
CA SER A 124 -8.64 -26.18 -14.67
C SER A 124 -9.35 -26.49 -13.35
N ILE A 125 -9.14 -25.67 -12.29
CA ILE A 125 -9.87 -25.82 -11.03
C ILE A 125 -11.32 -25.42 -11.28
N PRO A 126 -12.31 -26.31 -11.08
CA PRO A 126 -13.71 -25.98 -11.27
C PRO A 126 -14.18 -25.01 -10.19
N PHE A 127 -14.96 -24.01 -10.57
CA PHE A 127 -15.59 -23.04 -9.66
C PHE A 127 -16.87 -22.49 -10.28
N ASP A 128 -17.84 -22.15 -9.44
CA ASP A 128 -19.05 -21.44 -9.86
C ASP A 128 -18.76 -19.96 -10.11
N HIS A 129 -17.94 -19.35 -9.23
CA HIS A 129 -17.42 -18.00 -9.40
C HIS A 129 -16.03 -17.87 -8.77
N CYS A 130 -15.15 -17.09 -9.41
CA CYS A 130 -13.80 -16.81 -8.93
C CYS A 130 -13.59 -15.30 -8.69
N PHE A 131 -13.26 -14.93 -7.47
CA PHE A 131 -12.67 -13.62 -7.18
C PHE A 131 -11.15 -13.74 -7.30
N ASN A 132 -10.59 -13.16 -8.35
CA ASN A 132 -9.19 -13.35 -8.72
C ASN A 132 -8.36 -12.10 -8.42
N SER A 133 -7.38 -12.20 -7.53
CA SER A 133 -6.45 -11.11 -7.20
C SER A 133 -5.08 -11.22 -7.90
N MET A 134 -4.90 -12.21 -8.78
CA MET A 134 -3.69 -12.31 -9.60
C MET A 134 -3.52 -11.08 -10.50
N PRO A 135 -2.28 -10.77 -10.93
CA PRO A 135 -2.09 -9.83 -12.01
C PRO A 135 -2.87 -10.27 -13.25
N ILE A 136 -3.71 -9.36 -13.77
CA ILE A 136 -4.64 -9.71 -14.86
C ILE A 136 -3.90 -10.12 -16.14
N ASP A 137 -2.78 -9.47 -16.44
CA ASP A 137 -1.92 -9.81 -17.57
C ASP A 137 -1.36 -11.25 -17.48
N VAL A 138 -0.92 -11.65 -16.27
CA VAL A 138 -0.42 -13.02 -16.01
C VAL A 138 -1.52 -14.05 -16.19
N TYR A 139 -2.74 -13.76 -15.76
CA TYR A 139 -3.88 -14.67 -15.96
C TYR A 139 -4.14 -14.96 -17.45
N PHE A 140 -3.99 -13.95 -18.30
CA PHE A 140 -4.16 -14.05 -19.75
C PHE A 140 -2.83 -14.30 -20.49
N ASN A 141 -1.79 -14.83 -19.82
CA ASN A 141 -0.49 -15.16 -20.41
C ASN A 141 0.17 -14.00 -21.18
N ASN A 142 -0.05 -12.77 -20.74
CA ASN A 142 0.52 -11.54 -21.31
C ASN A 142 0.18 -11.31 -22.79
N GLU A 143 -0.95 -11.83 -23.31
CA GLU A 143 -1.28 -11.76 -24.75
C GLU A 143 -1.46 -10.35 -25.31
N HIS A 144 -1.75 -9.35 -24.47
CA HIS A 144 -1.83 -7.94 -24.84
C HIS A 144 -0.61 -7.12 -24.40
N GLY A 145 0.41 -7.78 -23.84
CA GLY A 145 1.62 -7.19 -23.28
C GLY A 145 1.60 -7.15 -21.75
N GLU A 146 2.78 -7.08 -21.16
CA GLU A 146 2.96 -7.00 -19.71
C GLU A 146 2.51 -5.64 -19.16
N LEU A 147 1.92 -5.66 -17.98
CA LEU A 147 1.61 -4.46 -17.21
C LEU A 147 2.79 -4.16 -16.26
N PRO A 148 3.39 -2.98 -16.33
CA PRO A 148 4.56 -2.67 -15.52
C PRO A 148 4.19 -2.40 -14.06
N TYR A 149 5.06 -2.89 -13.16
CA TYR A 149 4.97 -2.67 -11.73
C TYR A 149 6.31 -2.24 -11.15
N ARG A 150 6.27 -1.49 -10.06
CA ARG A 150 7.40 -1.32 -9.16
C ARG A 150 7.27 -2.24 -7.97
N SER A 151 8.40 -2.59 -7.40
CA SER A 151 8.56 -3.43 -6.22
C SER A 151 9.47 -2.77 -5.18
N LEU A 152 9.58 -3.39 -4.01
CA LEU A 152 10.45 -2.94 -2.92
C LEU A 152 11.26 -4.12 -2.39
N LYS A 153 12.56 -3.95 -2.28
CA LYS A 153 13.43 -4.81 -1.47
C LYS A 153 13.50 -4.24 -0.06
N PHE A 154 13.35 -5.11 0.94
CA PHE A 154 13.39 -4.74 2.35
C PHE A 154 14.71 -5.19 2.97
N HIS A 155 15.49 -4.22 3.45
CA HIS A 155 16.76 -4.49 4.12
C HIS A 155 16.60 -4.25 5.62
N ASN A 156 16.68 -5.33 6.40
CA ASN A 156 16.53 -5.28 7.85
C ASN A 156 17.90 -5.18 8.54
N VAL A 157 18.05 -4.20 9.43
CA VAL A 157 19.25 -4.00 10.24
C VAL A 157 18.85 -3.92 11.71
N THR A 158 19.45 -4.77 12.53
CA THR A 158 19.25 -4.72 13.99
C THR A 158 20.44 -4.04 14.66
N LEU A 159 20.17 -3.02 15.45
CA LEU A 159 21.15 -2.20 16.14
C LEU A 159 21.08 -2.42 17.66
N PRO A 160 22.24 -2.45 18.38
CA PRO A 160 22.30 -2.62 19.83
C PRO A 160 21.98 -1.28 20.55
N MET A 161 20.77 -0.76 20.34
CA MET A 161 20.29 0.48 20.96
C MET A 161 18.77 0.46 21.10
N ILE A 162 18.24 1.33 21.95
CA ILE A 162 16.81 1.33 22.27
C ILE A 162 15.98 1.84 21.10
N LYS A 163 16.35 2.99 20.54
CA LYS A 163 15.75 3.68 19.40
C LYS A 163 16.80 4.58 18.73
N THR A 164 16.62 4.84 17.45
CA THR A 164 17.53 5.66 16.65
C THR A 164 16.82 6.77 15.86
N LEU A 165 15.60 6.52 15.40
CA LEU A 165 14.84 7.47 14.61
C LEU A 165 13.91 8.33 15.49
N PRO A 166 13.57 9.57 15.05
CA PRO A 166 12.66 10.44 15.78
C PRO A 166 11.21 9.96 15.72
N THR A 167 10.84 9.15 14.73
CA THR A 167 9.49 8.63 14.52
C THR A 167 9.53 7.28 13.79
N THR A 168 8.36 6.67 13.56
CA THR A 168 8.24 5.36 12.90
C THR A 168 8.88 5.34 11.52
N THR A 169 8.70 6.37 10.70
CA THR A 169 9.15 6.40 9.30
C THR A 169 9.88 7.68 8.99
N VAL A 170 11.04 7.55 8.36
CA VAL A 170 11.85 8.66 7.86
C VAL A 170 12.08 8.47 6.36
N ASN A 171 11.68 9.45 5.56
CA ASN A 171 11.96 9.48 4.13
C ASN A 171 13.32 10.14 3.87
N PHE A 172 14.05 9.64 2.88
CA PHE A 172 15.33 10.19 2.47
C PHE A 172 15.17 11.13 1.28
N THR A 173 15.64 12.37 1.43
CA THR A 173 15.67 13.39 0.36
C THR A 173 16.96 13.36 -0.44
N HIS A 174 18.04 12.82 0.14
CA HIS A 174 19.37 12.71 -0.48
C HIS A 174 19.43 11.60 -1.53
N ASP A 175 20.46 11.61 -2.35
CA ASP A 175 20.78 10.53 -3.28
C ASP A 175 21.06 9.23 -2.55
N GLY A 176 20.78 8.11 -3.22
CA GLY A 176 20.98 6.77 -2.68
C GLY A 176 19.82 5.82 -3.05
N PRO A 177 19.96 4.54 -2.75
CA PRO A 177 19.00 3.54 -3.21
C PRO A 177 17.69 3.53 -2.43
N PHE A 178 17.69 4.03 -1.19
CA PHE A 178 16.54 3.91 -0.30
C PHE A 178 15.61 5.12 -0.39
N THR A 179 14.31 4.85 -0.42
CA THR A 179 13.28 5.90 -0.30
C THR A 179 12.99 6.27 1.14
N ARG A 180 13.03 5.29 2.04
CA ARG A 180 12.72 5.50 3.46
C ARG A 180 13.28 4.40 4.34
N VAL A 181 13.27 4.67 5.64
CA VAL A 181 13.55 3.71 6.70
C VAL A 181 12.44 3.74 7.73
N SER A 182 12.07 2.56 8.22
CA SER A 182 11.09 2.41 9.31
C SER A 182 11.73 1.79 10.54
N GLU A 183 11.46 2.38 11.72
CA GLU A 183 11.81 1.82 13.02
C GLU A 183 10.55 1.32 13.73
N TRP A 184 10.40 -0.01 13.80
CA TRP A 184 9.19 -0.66 14.26
C TRP A 184 8.83 -0.39 15.72
N LYS A 185 9.81 -0.09 16.57
CA LYS A 185 9.59 0.22 18.00
C LYS A 185 8.77 1.48 18.29
N HIS A 186 8.51 2.31 17.28
CA HIS A 186 7.60 3.43 17.42
C HIS A 186 6.12 3.02 17.27
N MET A 187 5.86 1.81 16.78
CA MET A 187 4.51 1.28 16.64
C MET A 187 4.07 0.58 17.93
N PRO A 188 2.80 0.71 18.35
CA PRO A 188 2.28 -0.01 19.51
C PRO A 188 2.36 -1.52 19.29
N GLY A 189 2.68 -2.25 20.36
CA GLY A 189 2.79 -3.71 20.30
C GLY A 189 4.09 -4.27 19.69
N HIS A 190 5.03 -3.42 19.24
CA HIS A 190 6.29 -3.86 18.63
C HIS A 190 7.43 -4.04 19.65
N GLY A 191 7.11 -4.59 20.81
CA GLY A 191 8.05 -5.15 21.74
C GLY A 191 8.70 -4.16 22.73
N ASP A 192 9.00 -4.71 23.90
CA ASP A 192 9.60 -4.01 25.03
C ASP A 192 11.11 -4.23 25.14
N ASN A 193 11.74 -4.82 24.12
CA ASN A 193 13.18 -5.04 24.14
C ASN A 193 13.93 -3.71 24.28
N LYS A 194 14.63 -3.55 25.40
CA LYS A 194 15.39 -2.33 25.73
C LYS A 194 16.81 -2.33 25.20
N CYS A 195 17.26 -3.41 24.56
CA CYS A 195 18.64 -3.57 24.13
C CYS A 195 18.84 -3.36 22.63
N PHE A 196 17.83 -3.69 21.83
CA PHE A 196 17.95 -3.70 20.37
C PHE A 196 16.77 -2.99 19.72
N THR A 197 17.02 -2.40 18.55
CA THR A 197 15.97 -1.91 17.63
C THR A 197 16.22 -2.46 16.24
N THR A 198 15.15 -2.65 15.46
CA THR A 198 15.25 -3.07 14.07
C THR A 198 14.74 -1.97 13.15
N LEU A 199 15.56 -1.65 12.18
CA LEU A 199 15.26 -0.75 11.08
C LEU A 199 15.00 -1.55 9.81
N THR A 200 14.01 -1.12 9.03
CA THR A 200 13.75 -1.66 7.70
C THR A 200 13.92 -0.54 6.68
N TYR A 201 14.92 -0.68 5.82
CA TYR A 201 15.15 0.23 4.68
C TYR A 201 14.40 -0.29 3.47
N GLU A 202 13.77 0.60 2.70
CA GLU A 202 13.01 0.27 1.50
C GLU A 202 13.77 0.74 0.25
N GLU A 203 14.16 -0.22 -0.60
CA GLU A 203 14.81 0.00 -1.87
C GLU A 203 13.83 -0.30 -3.01
N PRO A 204 13.35 0.71 -3.76
CA PRO A 204 12.50 0.50 -4.92
C PRO A 204 13.26 -0.15 -6.08
N CYS A 205 12.58 -1.06 -6.77
CA CYS A 205 13.14 -1.74 -7.94
C CYS A 205 12.04 -2.07 -8.95
N ASP A 206 12.44 -2.54 -10.13
CA ASP A 206 11.51 -3.21 -11.03
C ASP A 206 11.04 -4.52 -10.39
N TYR A 207 9.78 -4.90 -10.60
CA TYR A 207 9.23 -6.12 -9.99
C TYR A 207 9.94 -7.41 -10.46
N ARG A 208 10.52 -7.37 -11.66
CA ARG A 208 11.30 -8.49 -12.22
C ARG A 208 12.62 -8.73 -11.48
N ASP A 209 13.16 -7.68 -10.85
CA ASP A 209 14.39 -7.75 -10.03
C ASP A 209 14.10 -8.13 -8.57
N ASN A 210 12.85 -8.48 -8.24
CA ASN A 210 12.41 -8.89 -6.91
C ASN A 210 11.40 -10.04 -6.99
N ASP A 211 11.81 -11.16 -7.57
CA ASP A 211 11.04 -12.41 -7.66
C ASP A 211 9.62 -12.24 -8.21
N MET A 212 9.42 -11.31 -9.12
CA MET A 212 8.13 -10.94 -9.71
C MET A 212 7.10 -10.38 -8.71
N GLU A 213 7.54 -9.90 -7.55
CA GLU A 213 6.70 -9.27 -6.55
C GLU A 213 6.19 -7.89 -7.01
N ARG A 214 4.87 -7.74 -7.11
CA ARG A 214 4.20 -6.56 -7.67
C ARG A 214 3.55 -5.73 -6.58
N TYR A 215 4.18 -4.61 -6.21
CA TYR A 215 3.62 -3.74 -5.17
C TYR A 215 2.84 -2.54 -5.73
N TYR A 216 3.35 -1.89 -6.79
CA TYR A 216 2.81 -0.63 -7.28
C TYR A 216 2.61 -0.67 -8.80
N PRO A 217 1.35 -0.65 -9.29
CA PRO A 217 1.05 -0.46 -10.71
C PRO A 217 1.62 0.87 -11.21
N VAL A 218 2.34 0.85 -12.31
CA VAL A 218 2.92 2.06 -12.90
C VAL A 218 1.88 2.79 -13.73
N LYS A 219 1.58 4.05 -13.37
CA LYS A 219 0.79 4.94 -14.21
C LYS A 219 1.70 5.63 -15.22
N ASP A 220 1.27 5.69 -16.44
CA ASP A 220 1.90 6.44 -17.51
C ASP A 220 1.04 7.65 -17.92
N VAL A 221 1.71 8.69 -18.43
CA VAL A 221 1.05 9.92 -18.88
C VAL A 221 0.20 9.66 -20.11
N ASP A 222 0.69 8.80 -21.00
CA ASP A 222 0.06 8.48 -22.28
C ASP A 222 -1.15 7.52 -22.16
N GLY A 223 -1.40 6.95 -20.97
CA GLY A 223 -2.50 6.02 -20.74
C GLY A 223 -2.34 4.63 -21.35
N LYS A 224 -1.19 4.31 -21.93
CA LYS A 224 -0.91 3.02 -22.61
C LYS A 224 -1.13 1.81 -21.70
N ASN A 225 -0.68 1.90 -20.45
CA ASN A 225 -0.85 0.82 -19.48
C ASN A 225 -2.34 0.61 -19.15
N ARG A 226 -3.11 1.70 -19.09
CA ARG A 226 -4.57 1.62 -18.90
C ARG A 226 -5.26 0.99 -20.12
N ASP A 227 -4.80 1.28 -21.31
CA ASP A 227 -5.33 0.67 -22.54
C ASP A 227 -5.03 -0.84 -22.60
N ILE A 228 -3.83 -1.26 -22.21
CA ILE A 228 -3.49 -2.69 -22.08
C ILE A 228 -4.41 -3.36 -21.04
N TYR A 229 -4.55 -2.76 -19.86
CA TYR A 229 -5.45 -3.26 -18.83
C TYR A 229 -6.89 -3.38 -19.34
N ASN A 230 -7.41 -2.38 -20.06
CA ASN A 230 -8.78 -2.40 -20.59
C ASN A 230 -9.00 -3.53 -21.59
N LYS A 231 -8.00 -3.91 -22.39
CA LYS A 231 -8.08 -5.07 -23.28
C LYS A 231 -8.25 -6.37 -22.50
N TYR A 232 -7.49 -6.55 -21.41
CA TYR A 232 -7.65 -7.71 -20.51
C TYR A 232 -9.02 -7.70 -19.82
N LYS A 233 -9.41 -6.54 -19.31
CA LYS A 233 -10.70 -6.40 -18.60
C LYS A 233 -11.91 -6.72 -19.50
N ALA A 234 -11.81 -6.42 -20.79
CA ALA A 234 -12.84 -6.75 -21.77
C ALA A 234 -12.99 -8.27 -22.02
N GLN A 235 -11.99 -9.06 -21.67
CA GLN A 235 -11.99 -10.52 -21.78
C GLN A 235 -12.35 -11.22 -20.47
N GLU A 236 -12.70 -10.48 -19.42
CA GLU A 236 -13.06 -11.07 -18.11
C GLU A 236 -14.22 -12.06 -18.27
N PRO A 237 -14.05 -13.34 -17.86
CA PRO A 237 -15.12 -14.34 -17.94
C PRO A 237 -16.33 -13.97 -17.05
N GLU A 238 -17.52 -14.34 -17.45
CA GLU A 238 -18.77 -14.05 -16.70
C GLU A 238 -18.77 -14.60 -15.28
N ASN A 239 -18.08 -15.71 -15.04
CA ASN A 239 -17.93 -16.36 -13.74
C ASN A 239 -16.65 -15.95 -13.00
N MET A 240 -16.02 -14.83 -13.38
CA MET A 240 -14.83 -14.29 -12.73
C MET A 240 -15.00 -12.81 -12.42
N THR A 241 -14.36 -12.36 -11.34
CA THR A 241 -14.24 -10.94 -11.00
C THR A 241 -12.80 -10.67 -10.57
N PHE A 242 -12.07 -9.86 -11.33
CA PHE A 242 -10.76 -9.41 -10.90
C PHE A 242 -10.87 -8.36 -9.81
N ILE A 243 -10.18 -8.59 -8.68
CA ILE A 243 -10.17 -7.75 -7.49
C ILE A 243 -8.74 -7.44 -7.05
N GLY A 244 -8.62 -6.50 -6.11
CA GLY A 244 -7.34 -6.14 -5.52
C GLY A 244 -6.42 -5.35 -6.45
N ARG A 245 -5.25 -4.99 -5.92
CA ARG A 245 -4.32 -4.08 -6.58
C ARG A 245 -3.82 -4.60 -7.93
N CYS A 246 -3.48 -5.88 -8.02
CA CYS A 246 -2.95 -6.50 -9.23
C CYS A 246 -4.07 -6.88 -10.23
N GLY A 247 -5.19 -7.44 -9.73
CA GLY A 247 -6.32 -7.83 -10.58
C GLY A 247 -7.00 -6.62 -11.25
N MET A 248 -7.04 -5.48 -10.58
CA MET A 248 -7.65 -4.25 -11.09
C MET A 248 -6.63 -3.26 -11.70
N TYR A 249 -5.36 -3.56 -11.62
CA TYR A 249 -4.25 -2.67 -12.02
C TYR A 249 -4.43 -1.25 -11.46
N VAL A 250 -4.61 -1.14 -10.15
CA VAL A 250 -4.88 0.12 -9.46
C VAL A 250 -4.11 0.22 -8.15
N TYR A 251 -3.56 1.40 -7.86
CA TYR A 251 -2.99 1.68 -6.55
C TYR A 251 -4.13 1.96 -5.56
N VAL A 252 -4.24 1.12 -4.54
CA VAL A 252 -5.23 1.25 -3.46
C VAL A 252 -4.56 1.00 -2.11
N ASP A 253 -5.01 1.71 -1.10
CA ASP A 253 -4.64 1.46 0.29
C ASP A 253 -5.39 0.24 0.85
N MET A 254 -4.92 -0.31 1.97
CA MET A 254 -5.53 -1.51 2.59
C MET A 254 -7.04 -1.35 2.81
N HIS A 255 -7.48 -0.23 3.37
CA HIS A 255 -8.91 0.02 3.63
C HIS A 255 -9.73 0.14 2.33
N GLN A 256 -9.13 0.63 1.26
CA GLN A 256 -9.77 0.70 -0.06
C GLN A 256 -9.85 -0.68 -0.70
N ALA A 257 -8.81 -1.53 -0.54
CA ALA A 257 -8.83 -2.91 -1.01
C ALA A 257 -9.94 -3.72 -0.31
N VAL A 258 -10.07 -3.60 1.02
CA VAL A 258 -11.14 -4.24 1.79
C VAL A 258 -12.51 -3.74 1.33
N ASN A 259 -12.69 -2.43 1.19
CA ASN A 259 -13.97 -1.87 0.72
C ASN A 259 -14.33 -2.35 -0.69
N SER A 260 -13.35 -2.42 -1.59
CA SER A 260 -13.56 -2.93 -2.96
C SER A 260 -13.97 -4.41 -2.96
N ALA A 261 -13.33 -5.24 -2.11
CA ALA A 261 -13.70 -6.64 -1.95
C ALA A 261 -15.13 -6.81 -1.42
N MET A 262 -15.52 -6.01 -0.42
CA MET A 262 -16.90 -6.00 0.11
C MET A 262 -17.92 -5.62 -0.96
N MET A 263 -17.63 -4.57 -1.74
CA MET A 263 -18.52 -4.15 -2.84
C MET A 263 -18.62 -5.23 -3.94
N GLY A 264 -17.51 -5.90 -4.26
CA GLY A 264 -17.49 -7.01 -5.22
C GLY A 264 -18.35 -8.18 -4.75
N ALA A 265 -18.24 -8.56 -3.48
CA ALA A 265 -19.04 -9.61 -2.88
C ALA A 265 -20.55 -9.26 -2.88
N GLU A 266 -20.91 -8.02 -2.54
CA GLU A 266 -22.31 -7.56 -2.58
C GLU A 266 -22.89 -7.55 -3.99
N ALA A 267 -22.12 -7.10 -4.98
CA ALA A 267 -22.54 -7.12 -6.37
C ALA A 267 -22.79 -8.55 -6.86
N PHE A 268 -21.91 -9.48 -6.48
CA PHE A 268 -22.08 -10.91 -6.77
C PHE A 268 -23.34 -11.49 -6.10
N MET A 269 -23.52 -11.27 -4.80
CA MET A 269 -24.71 -11.77 -4.08
C MET A 269 -26.00 -11.23 -4.70
N LYS A 270 -26.05 -9.96 -5.04
CA LYS A 270 -27.19 -9.35 -5.71
C LYS A 270 -27.48 -10.01 -7.08
N LYS A 271 -26.44 -10.32 -7.88
CA LYS A 271 -26.56 -11.01 -9.16
C LYS A 271 -27.14 -12.42 -8.98
N GLN A 272 -26.82 -13.08 -7.85
CA GLN A 272 -27.34 -14.42 -7.50
C GLN A 272 -28.74 -14.39 -6.85
N GLY A 273 -29.36 -13.22 -6.70
CA GLY A 273 -30.66 -13.07 -6.02
C GLY A 273 -30.62 -13.25 -4.50
N LEU A 274 -29.41 -13.25 -3.92
CA LEU A 274 -29.21 -13.30 -2.48
C LEU A 274 -29.38 -11.90 -1.87
N HIS A 275 -30.24 -11.76 -0.87
CA HIS A 275 -30.46 -10.45 -0.24
C HIS A 275 -29.38 -10.17 0.82
N SER A 276 -28.78 -9.00 0.73
CA SER A 276 -27.75 -8.51 1.68
C SER A 276 -28.25 -8.35 3.14
N GLY A 277 -29.56 -8.50 3.39
CA GLY A 277 -30.17 -8.40 4.73
C GLY A 277 -29.87 -9.59 5.65
N GLU A 278 -29.43 -10.73 5.13
CA GLU A 278 -29.02 -11.90 5.91
C GLU A 278 -27.52 -11.91 6.25
N PHE A 279 -26.74 -11.09 5.56
CA PHE A 279 -25.32 -10.91 5.81
C PHE A 279 -25.07 -9.48 6.29
N VAL A 280 -25.25 -9.22 7.58
CA VAL A 280 -24.69 -8.02 8.21
C VAL A 280 -23.17 -8.18 8.22
N LEU A 281 -22.55 -7.80 7.09
CA LEU A 281 -21.11 -7.56 7.02
C LEU A 281 -20.75 -6.31 7.83
#